data_c16f6292f72a4705f2d33df03c36404c
#
_entry.id   c16f6292f72a4705f2d33df03c36404c
#
_cell.length_a   1.000
_cell.length_b   1.000
_cell.length_c   1.000
_cell.angle_alpha   90.00
_cell.angle_beta   90.00
_cell.angle_gamma   90.00
#
_symmetry.space_group_name_H-M   'P 1'
#
loop_
_entity.id
_entity.type
_entity.pdbx_description
1 polymer ?
#
loop_
_entity_poly.entity_id
_entity_poly.type
_entity_poly.pdbx_seq_one_letter_code
_entity_poly.pdbx_strand_id
1 'polypeptide(L)'
;IKNILENLAIFSSSENENEKSTAELKTIFANYQINLAVDNRHLCGAPVLIEEHPSFKSLMGNIEHRAVEGVLVSNFTGIRAGSLLKAHEGFLMLHLDDLLANELLWEKISTLLRSHLLQIEAPSVTTTGMPMVSVEPEMVTVQVKIVLIGSREQYYAMQEEDPELARHFRVKVDFAASFTANLQTYHALSIFIASLCQESRMPHFSAAAVVNVLTNCHREAEDQKRLTANFSRTETLVMESAAQCVARGGDLVEAADVSSALQTRFLRHNYPLECALEAIVDGDVVIDVSGETVGQINGLSLVEMGDLMFGLPMRITAHTFAGEEGLLNIEREVGLSGPIHDKGVFILQNLFCALFHHNAPLAFNASIVFEQQYYGIEGDSASCAELYVLLSALSGLPLRQGIAVTGAVNQFGEILPVGGINEKIE
;
A
#
# COMPACT_ATOMS: atom_id res chain seq x y z
N ILE A 1 -58.25 1.62 0.00
CA ILE A 1 -59.62 2.18 -0.15
C ILE A 1 -60.47 1.78 1.07
N LYS A 2 -60.60 0.48 1.45
CA LYS A 2 -61.40 0.05 2.61
C LYS A 2 -61.00 0.75 3.90
N ASN A 3 -59.72 0.90 4.20
CA ASN A 3 -59.20 1.58 5.37
C ASN A 3 -59.51 3.12 5.34
N ILE A 4 -59.49 3.75 4.14
CA ILE A 4 -59.89 5.17 3.98
C ILE A 4 -61.37 5.32 4.28
N LEU A 5 -62.22 4.39 3.80
CA LEU A 5 -63.67 4.45 4.05
C LEU A 5 -64.01 4.22 5.52
N GLU A 6 -63.28 3.34 6.20
CA GLU A 6 -63.45 3.08 7.63
C GLU A 6 -63.04 4.25 8.50
N ASN A 7 -62.11 5.08 8.03
CA ASN A 7 -61.57 6.26 8.75
C ASN A 7 -62.13 7.60 8.18
N LEU A 8 -63.15 7.58 7.37
CA LEU A 8 -63.70 8.77 6.68
C LEU A 8 -64.08 9.89 7.65
N ALA A 9 -64.58 9.56 8.85
CA ALA A 9 -64.96 10.50 9.88
C ALA A 9 -63.73 11.31 10.38
N ILE A 10 -62.56 10.71 10.39
CA ILE A 10 -61.30 11.36 10.83
C ILE A 10 -60.79 12.33 9.75
N PHE A 11 -61.02 12.02 8.47
CA PHE A 11 -60.65 12.88 7.35
C PHE A 11 -61.63 14.05 7.14
N SER A 12 -62.86 13.94 7.65
CA SER A 12 -63.92 14.97 7.50
C SER A 12 -64.08 15.89 8.69
N SER A 13 -63.38 15.68 9.82
CA SER A 13 -63.42 16.57 10.98
C SER A 13 -62.70 17.88 10.65
N SER A 14 -63.44 18.96 10.60
CA SER A 14 -62.98 20.33 10.38
C SER A 14 -62.12 20.83 11.55
N GLU A 15 -61.24 21.77 11.29
CA GLU A 15 -60.14 22.42 11.96
C GLU A 15 -60.23 22.82 13.46
N ASN A 16 -61.19 22.42 14.20
CA ASN A 16 -61.32 22.79 15.61
C ASN A 16 -61.55 21.54 16.47
N GLU A 17 -60.48 20.93 17.00
CA GLU A 17 -60.45 20.32 18.35
C GLU A 17 -59.27 19.34 18.48
N ASN A 18 -58.38 19.66 19.45
CA ASN A 18 -57.44 18.82 20.17
C ASN A 18 -56.17 18.32 19.42
N GLU A 19 -55.03 18.60 20.04
CA GLU A 19 -53.68 18.07 19.68
C GLU A 19 -53.66 16.54 19.49
N LYS A 20 -54.56 15.78 20.18
CA LYS A 20 -54.73 14.33 20.02
C LYS A 20 -55.24 13.96 18.61
N SER A 21 -56.22 14.66 18.09
CA SER A 21 -56.77 14.45 16.75
C SER A 21 -55.72 14.70 15.65
N THR A 22 -54.85 15.66 15.85
CA THR A 22 -53.76 15.98 14.91
C THR A 22 -52.69 14.90 14.89
N ALA A 23 -52.38 14.24 16.02
CA ALA A 23 -51.42 13.14 16.09
C ALA A 23 -51.98 11.87 15.45
N GLU A 24 -53.25 11.54 15.66
CA GLU A 24 -53.93 10.42 15.02
C GLU A 24 -54.02 10.58 13.51
N LEU A 25 -54.37 11.78 13.02
CA LEU A 25 -54.35 12.12 11.59
C LEU A 25 -52.98 11.94 10.97
N LYS A 26 -51.90 12.43 11.62
CA LYS A 26 -50.53 12.25 11.14
C LYS A 26 -50.15 10.76 11.03
N THR A 27 -50.59 9.94 11.99
CA THR A 27 -50.32 8.49 11.99
C THR A 27 -51.05 7.80 10.84
N ILE A 28 -52.31 8.16 10.59
CA ILE A 28 -53.10 7.63 9.47
C ILE A 28 -52.52 8.09 8.14
N PHE A 29 -52.17 9.37 7.99
CA PHE A 29 -51.53 9.85 6.76
C PHE A 29 -50.15 9.21 6.50
N ALA A 30 -49.40 8.89 7.54
CA ALA A 30 -48.12 8.20 7.40
C ALA A 30 -48.28 6.84 6.66
N ASN A 31 -49.40 6.12 6.85
CA ASN A 31 -49.68 4.87 6.18
C ASN A 31 -49.89 4.98 4.67
N TYR A 32 -50.19 6.22 4.18
CA TYR A 32 -50.39 6.50 2.75
C TYR A 32 -49.21 7.23 2.10
N GLN A 33 -48.17 7.53 2.86
CA GLN A 33 -46.94 8.12 2.33
C GLN A 33 -46.17 7.07 1.52
N ILE A 34 -45.50 7.51 0.49
CA ILE A 34 -44.59 6.68 -0.29
C ILE A 34 -43.20 6.92 0.26
N ASN A 35 -42.50 5.85 0.65
CA ASN A 35 -41.09 5.90 0.97
C ASN A 35 -40.29 5.50 -0.26
N LEU A 36 -39.72 6.48 -0.94
CA LEU A 36 -38.83 6.22 -2.08
C LEU A 36 -37.44 5.94 -1.55
N ALA A 37 -37.05 4.67 -1.48
CA ALA A 37 -35.76 4.25 -0.91
C ALA A 37 -34.58 4.60 -1.82
N VAL A 38 -34.75 4.52 -3.15
CA VAL A 38 -33.73 4.87 -4.16
C VAL A 38 -34.39 5.66 -5.28
N ASP A 39 -33.75 6.75 -5.69
CA ASP A 39 -34.15 7.58 -6.82
C ASP A 39 -33.01 7.75 -7.82
N ASN A 40 -33.04 6.97 -8.89
CA ASN A 40 -32.03 6.96 -9.96
C ASN A 40 -32.51 7.73 -11.22
N ARG A 41 -33.60 8.51 -11.16
CA ARG A 41 -34.19 9.19 -12.32
C ARG A 41 -33.25 10.18 -13.03
N HIS A 42 -32.25 10.68 -12.32
CA HIS A 42 -31.29 11.65 -12.84
C HIS A 42 -30.05 11.01 -13.45
N LEU A 43 -29.91 9.68 -13.36
CA LEU A 43 -28.77 8.97 -13.92
C LEU A 43 -28.99 8.73 -15.42
N CYS A 44 -27.99 9.08 -16.23
CA CYS A 44 -27.97 8.80 -17.67
C CYS A 44 -27.50 7.38 -18.01
N GLY A 45 -27.15 6.56 -17.04
CA GLY A 45 -26.62 5.20 -17.20
C GLY A 45 -26.77 4.37 -15.93
N ALA A 46 -26.10 3.24 -15.88
CA ALA A 46 -26.06 2.40 -14.69
C ALA A 46 -25.43 3.15 -13.51
N PRO A 47 -25.96 2.99 -12.28
CA PRO A 47 -25.36 3.62 -11.10
C PRO A 47 -23.96 3.08 -10.86
N VAL A 48 -23.00 3.98 -10.57
CA VAL A 48 -21.64 3.68 -10.18
C VAL A 48 -21.37 4.36 -8.85
N LEU A 49 -21.17 3.57 -7.81
CA LEU A 49 -20.97 4.07 -6.46
C LEU A 49 -19.61 3.60 -5.94
N ILE A 50 -18.91 4.49 -5.24
CA ILE A 50 -17.73 4.19 -4.46
C ILE A 50 -18.12 4.36 -3.00
N GLU A 51 -17.97 3.32 -2.19
CA GLU A 51 -18.21 3.37 -0.76
C GLU A 51 -16.87 3.39 -0.05
N GLU A 52 -16.48 4.56 0.43
CA GLU A 52 -15.18 4.78 1.08
C GLU A 52 -15.14 4.24 2.52
N HIS A 53 -16.29 4.18 3.20
CA HIS A 53 -16.38 3.73 4.58
C HIS A 53 -17.48 2.67 4.75
N PRO A 54 -17.24 1.44 4.26
CA PRO A 54 -18.23 0.39 4.30
C PRO A 54 -18.54 0.00 5.75
N SER A 55 -19.79 0.10 6.11
CA SER A 55 -20.35 -0.37 7.37
C SER A 55 -21.59 -1.21 7.07
N PHE A 56 -22.03 -2.00 8.03
CA PHE A 56 -23.27 -2.76 7.87
C PHE A 56 -24.42 -1.84 7.47
N LYS A 57 -24.52 -0.70 8.15
CA LYS A 57 -25.55 0.31 7.89
C LYS A 57 -25.42 0.98 6.51
N SER A 58 -24.21 1.34 6.09
CA SER A 58 -24.01 2.02 4.80
C SER A 58 -24.22 1.08 3.63
N LEU A 59 -23.83 -0.20 3.75
CA LEU A 59 -23.94 -1.18 2.67
C LEU A 59 -25.33 -1.80 2.56
N MET A 60 -25.84 -2.37 3.67
CA MET A 60 -27.10 -3.13 3.67
C MET A 60 -28.32 -2.22 3.79
N GLY A 61 -28.15 -1.04 4.35
CA GLY A 61 -29.22 -0.14 4.70
C GLY A 61 -29.54 -0.17 6.20
N ASN A 62 -30.54 0.62 6.59
CA ASN A 62 -30.90 0.81 7.98
C ASN A 62 -32.37 1.11 8.13
N ILE A 63 -32.93 0.80 9.31
CA ILE A 63 -34.27 1.18 9.73
C ILE A 63 -34.14 2.21 10.84
N GLU A 64 -34.60 3.44 10.58
CA GLU A 64 -34.60 4.51 11.56
C GLU A 64 -35.74 4.31 12.58
N HIS A 65 -35.41 4.49 13.85
CA HIS A 65 -36.37 4.38 14.95
C HIS A 65 -36.65 5.74 15.58
N ARG A 66 -37.85 5.95 16.05
CA ARG A 66 -38.25 7.12 16.84
C ARG A 66 -38.61 6.68 18.25
N ALA A 67 -38.19 7.43 19.23
CA ALA A 67 -38.61 7.19 20.61
C ALA A 67 -40.04 7.74 20.80
N VAL A 68 -40.97 6.85 21.18
CA VAL A 68 -42.35 7.20 21.52
C VAL A 68 -42.64 6.58 22.88
N GLU A 69 -42.92 7.39 23.89
CA GLU A 69 -43.24 6.94 25.27
C GLU A 69 -42.23 5.94 25.85
N GLY A 70 -40.92 6.09 25.59
CA GLY A 70 -39.88 5.20 26.10
C GLY A 70 -39.70 3.90 25.31
N VAL A 71 -40.39 3.73 24.17
CA VAL A 71 -40.26 2.59 23.25
C VAL A 71 -39.71 3.11 21.93
N LEU A 72 -38.74 2.38 21.33
CA LEU A 72 -38.23 2.66 19.98
C LEU A 72 -39.18 2.02 18.95
N VAL A 73 -39.85 2.85 18.18
CA VAL A 73 -40.81 2.42 17.15
C VAL A 73 -40.30 2.81 15.76
N SER A 74 -40.40 1.89 14.81
CA SER A 74 -40.15 2.19 13.40
C SER A 74 -41.39 1.91 12.55
N ASN A 75 -41.45 2.54 11.39
CA ASN A 75 -42.40 2.26 10.35
C ASN A 75 -41.68 2.19 8.99
N PHE A 76 -42.41 1.83 7.93
CA PHE A 76 -41.83 1.68 6.60
C PHE A 76 -41.20 2.99 6.05
N THR A 77 -41.60 4.16 6.54
CA THR A 77 -41.00 5.45 6.15
C THR A 77 -39.61 5.68 6.75
N GLY A 78 -39.21 4.88 7.75
CA GLY A 78 -37.89 4.87 8.36
C GLY A 78 -36.86 3.98 7.62
N ILE A 79 -37.27 3.22 6.62
CA ILE A 79 -36.37 2.36 5.84
C ILE A 79 -35.47 3.22 4.96
N ARG A 80 -34.14 3.02 5.10
CA ARG A 80 -33.10 3.71 4.33
C ARG A 80 -32.29 2.70 3.53
N ALA A 81 -32.17 2.94 2.22
CA ALA A 81 -31.38 2.10 1.33
C ALA A 81 -29.89 2.26 1.59
N GLY A 82 -29.18 1.14 1.65
CA GLY A 82 -27.71 1.11 1.62
C GLY A 82 -27.16 1.19 0.19
N SER A 83 -25.83 1.24 0.10
CA SER A 83 -25.11 1.37 -1.17
C SER A 83 -25.36 0.20 -2.10
N LEU A 84 -25.59 -1.02 -1.58
CA LEU A 84 -25.93 -2.20 -2.38
C LEU A 84 -27.26 -2.03 -3.13
N LEU A 85 -28.28 -1.49 -2.47
CA LEU A 85 -29.57 -1.24 -3.13
C LEU A 85 -29.53 -0.02 -4.07
N LYS A 86 -28.75 1.01 -3.70
CA LYS A 86 -28.55 2.20 -4.55
C LYS A 86 -27.79 1.85 -5.85
N ALA A 87 -26.88 0.86 -5.78
CA ALA A 87 -26.10 0.36 -6.92
C ALA A 87 -26.82 -0.76 -7.71
N HIS A 88 -28.11 -1.00 -7.46
CA HIS A 88 -28.88 -2.01 -8.19
C HIS A 88 -28.79 -1.81 -9.70
N GLU A 89 -28.53 -2.90 -10.46
CA GLU A 89 -28.22 -2.91 -11.89
C GLU A 89 -27.02 -2.07 -12.32
N GLY A 90 -26.11 -1.80 -11.38
CA GLY A 90 -24.89 -1.01 -11.59
C GLY A 90 -23.66 -1.60 -10.94
N PHE A 91 -22.77 -0.71 -10.51
CA PHE A 91 -21.46 -1.04 -9.98
C PHE A 91 -21.29 -0.45 -8.59
N LEU A 92 -20.72 -1.25 -7.68
CA LEU A 92 -20.31 -0.82 -6.35
C LEU A 92 -18.82 -1.12 -6.17
N MET A 93 -18.03 -0.08 -5.91
CA MET A 93 -16.60 -0.17 -5.65
C MET A 93 -16.34 -0.13 -4.16
N LEU A 94 -15.50 -1.04 -3.66
CA LEU A 94 -15.18 -1.22 -2.25
C LEU A 94 -13.69 -1.50 -2.09
N HIS A 95 -13.09 -0.89 -1.07
CA HIS A 95 -11.74 -1.24 -0.65
C HIS A 95 -11.75 -2.53 0.15
N LEU A 96 -10.85 -3.44 -0.20
CA LEU A 96 -10.78 -4.77 0.41
C LEU A 96 -10.37 -4.70 1.88
N ASP A 97 -9.46 -3.80 2.23
CA ASP A 97 -9.04 -3.57 3.62
C ASP A 97 -10.21 -3.25 4.53
N ASP A 98 -11.08 -2.33 4.09
CA ASP A 98 -12.23 -1.89 4.88
C ASP A 98 -13.27 -3.00 5.05
N LEU A 99 -13.38 -3.89 4.08
CA LEU A 99 -14.26 -5.06 4.17
C LEU A 99 -13.71 -6.10 5.12
N LEU A 100 -12.41 -6.38 5.06
CA LEU A 100 -11.74 -7.38 5.89
C LEU A 100 -11.61 -6.95 7.34
N ALA A 101 -11.61 -5.64 7.61
CA ALA A 101 -11.65 -5.13 8.97
C ALA A 101 -12.90 -5.58 9.75
N ASN A 102 -13.94 -6.08 9.05
CA ASN A 102 -15.18 -6.57 9.66
C ASN A 102 -15.65 -7.86 8.96
N GLU A 103 -15.33 -9.01 9.54
CA GLU A 103 -15.69 -10.34 9.01
C GLU A 103 -17.19 -10.49 8.71
N LEU A 104 -18.06 -9.91 9.54
CA LEU A 104 -19.52 -9.95 9.32
C LEU A 104 -19.94 -9.26 8.02
N LEU A 105 -19.24 -8.22 7.59
CA LEU A 105 -19.54 -7.55 6.32
C LEU A 105 -19.24 -8.47 5.14
N TRP A 106 -18.07 -9.13 5.18
CA TRP A 106 -17.70 -10.07 4.13
C TRP A 106 -18.66 -11.24 4.03
N GLU A 107 -19.05 -11.85 5.15
CA GLU A 107 -20.03 -12.94 5.17
C GLU A 107 -21.37 -12.52 4.57
N LYS A 108 -21.86 -11.34 4.88
CA LYS A 108 -23.13 -10.82 4.35
C LYS A 108 -23.05 -10.52 2.85
N ILE A 109 -21.92 -9.95 2.38
CA ILE A 109 -21.68 -9.72 0.95
C ILE A 109 -21.62 -11.07 0.21
N SER A 110 -20.90 -12.06 0.73
CA SER A 110 -20.80 -13.39 0.16
C SER A 110 -22.17 -14.08 0.09
N THR A 111 -23.01 -13.89 1.12
CA THR A 111 -24.38 -14.39 1.14
C THR A 111 -25.24 -13.69 0.08
N LEU A 112 -25.13 -12.38 -0.06
CA LEU A 112 -25.81 -11.61 -1.10
C LEU A 112 -25.40 -12.07 -2.50
N LEU A 113 -24.10 -12.25 -2.74
CA LEU A 113 -23.60 -12.72 -4.04
C LEU A 113 -24.10 -14.10 -4.43
N ARG A 114 -24.38 -14.97 -3.46
CA ARG A 114 -24.98 -16.29 -3.68
C ARG A 114 -26.48 -16.25 -3.91
N SER A 115 -27.20 -15.48 -3.07
CA SER A 115 -28.66 -15.47 -3.03
C SER A 115 -29.29 -14.41 -3.93
N HIS A 116 -28.57 -13.34 -4.21
CA HIS A 116 -29.07 -12.09 -4.82
C HIS A 116 -30.21 -11.44 -4.03
N LEU A 117 -30.37 -11.78 -2.75
CA LEU A 117 -31.40 -11.26 -1.87
C LEU A 117 -30.77 -10.39 -0.78
N LEU A 118 -31.25 -9.16 -0.68
CA LEU A 118 -30.86 -8.19 0.35
C LEU A 118 -32.01 -8.07 1.36
N GLN A 119 -31.72 -8.26 2.62
CA GLN A 119 -32.60 -7.91 3.72
C GLN A 119 -32.05 -6.69 4.47
N ILE A 120 -32.92 -5.67 4.63
CA ILE A 120 -32.58 -4.51 5.45
C ILE A 120 -32.97 -4.85 6.87
N GLU A 121 -31.97 -4.99 7.74
CA GLU A 121 -32.15 -5.37 9.14
C GLU A 121 -32.20 -4.15 10.06
N ALA A 122 -32.96 -4.22 11.13
CA ALA A 122 -32.91 -3.24 12.20
C ALA A 122 -31.59 -3.40 12.98
N PRO A 123 -31.00 -2.33 13.52
CA PRO A 123 -29.82 -2.45 14.37
C PRO A 123 -30.10 -3.33 15.57
N SER A 124 -29.19 -4.26 15.89
CA SER A 124 -29.34 -5.15 17.04
C SER A 124 -29.39 -4.36 18.36
N VAL A 125 -30.33 -4.72 19.22
CA VAL A 125 -30.79 -3.99 20.44
C VAL A 125 -29.76 -3.90 21.58
N THR A 126 -28.54 -4.32 21.40
CA THR A 126 -27.59 -4.53 22.50
C THR A 126 -27.11 -3.26 23.24
N THR A 127 -27.42 -2.04 22.73
CA THR A 127 -26.80 -0.84 23.26
C THR A 127 -27.69 0.07 24.14
N THR A 128 -29.00 -0.05 24.06
CA THR A 128 -29.88 0.97 24.73
C THR A 128 -30.81 0.42 25.83
N GLY A 129 -30.96 -0.89 25.94
CA GLY A 129 -31.87 -1.47 26.98
C GLY A 129 -33.34 -1.10 26.85
N MET A 130 -33.73 -0.36 25.80
CA MET A 130 -35.12 0.04 25.54
C MET A 130 -35.82 -1.02 24.69
N PRO A 131 -37.11 -1.32 25.00
CA PRO A 131 -37.90 -2.21 24.14
C PRO A 131 -38.04 -1.58 22.73
N MET A 132 -37.88 -2.38 21.69
CA MET A 132 -37.92 -1.98 20.30
C MET A 132 -39.03 -2.71 19.53
N VAL A 133 -39.84 -1.95 18.81
CA VAL A 133 -40.80 -2.46 17.83
C VAL A 133 -40.32 -2.04 16.45
N SER A 134 -39.83 -3.00 15.68
CA SER A 134 -39.29 -2.77 14.35
C SER A 134 -40.14 -3.41 13.27
N VAL A 135 -40.14 -2.79 12.09
CA VAL A 135 -40.69 -3.39 10.87
C VAL A 135 -39.65 -4.36 10.29
N GLU A 136 -40.08 -5.50 9.83
CA GLU A 136 -39.26 -6.43 9.05
C GLU A 136 -39.63 -6.31 7.57
N PRO A 137 -38.82 -5.61 6.76
CA PRO A 137 -39.07 -5.51 5.32
C PRO A 137 -38.87 -6.86 4.65
N GLU A 138 -39.64 -7.09 3.57
CA GLU A 138 -39.40 -8.23 2.70
C GLU A 138 -37.99 -8.14 2.06
N MET A 139 -37.42 -9.30 1.73
CA MET A 139 -36.16 -9.38 1.00
C MET A 139 -36.31 -8.80 -0.40
N VAL A 140 -35.34 -8.00 -0.82
CA VAL A 140 -35.32 -7.38 -2.14
C VAL A 140 -34.26 -8.03 -3.00
N THR A 141 -34.62 -8.38 -4.25
CA THR A 141 -33.64 -8.88 -5.22
C THR A 141 -32.71 -7.75 -5.65
N VAL A 142 -31.40 -7.94 -5.47
CA VAL A 142 -30.39 -6.97 -5.85
C VAL A 142 -29.40 -7.62 -6.83
N GLN A 143 -29.23 -6.99 -7.98
CA GLN A 143 -28.21 -7.33 -8.97
C GLN A 143 -27.20 -6.21 -9.02
N VAL A 144 -26.02 -6.43 -8.46
CA VAL A 144 -24.93 -5.43 -8.41
C VAL A 144 -23.63 -6.10 -8.82
N LYS A 145 -22.82 -5.38 -9.59
CA LYS A 145 -21.44 -5.78 -9.89
C LYS A 145 -20.52 -5.12 -8.86
N ILE A 146 -19.92 -5.95 -8.03
CA ILE A 146 -18.98 -5.46 -7.02
C ILE A 146 -17.57 -5.46 -7.63
N VAL A 147 -16.87 -4.34 -7.44
CA VAL A 147 -15.45 -4.17 -7.80
C VAL A 147 -14.67 -4.01 -6.50
N LEU A 148 -13.79 -4.96 -6.23
CA LEU A 148 -12.91 -4.91 -5.07
C LEU A 148 -11.59 -4.26 -5.46
N ILE A 149 -11.13 -3.31 -4.65
CA ILE A 149 -9.85 -2.61 -4.81
C ILE A 149 -8.97 -3.05 -3.65
N GLY A 150 -7.80 -3.60 -3.95
CA GLY A 150 -6.87 -4.09 -2.93
C GLY A 150 -5.48 -4.35 -3.48
N SER A 151 -4.56 -4.77 -2.61
CA SER A 151 -3.22 -5.16 -3.02
C SER A 151 -3.20 -6.55 -3.65
N ARG A 152 -2.10 -6.88 -4.31
CA ARG A 152 -1.91 -8.21 -4.91
C ARG A 152 -1.83 -9.29 -3.82
N GLU A 153 -1.16 -8.99 -2.73
CA GLU A 153 -0.98 -9.87 -1.58
C GLU A 153 -2.32 -10.19 -0.93
N GLN A 154 -3.15 -9.17 -0.70
CA GLN A 154 -4.50 -9.33 -0.16
C GLN A 154 -5.40 -10.20 -1.04
N TYR A 155 -5.34 -10.00 -2.37
CA TYR A 155 -6.10 -10.82 -3.30
C TYR A 155 -5.74 -12.30 -3.20
N TYR A 156 -4.44 -12.64 -3.16
CA TYR A 156 -4.00 -14.03 -3.07
C TYR A 156 -4.26 -14.63 -1.70
N ALA A 157 -4.06 -13.88 -0.62
CA ALA A 157 -4.39 -14.31 0.73
C ALA A 157 -5.88 -14.67 0.86
N MET A 158 -6.76 -13.78 0.38
CA MET A 158 -8.19 -14.08 0.36
C MET A 158 -8.57 -15.26 -0.53
N GLN A 159 -7.89 -15.45 -1.65
CA GLN A 159 -8.16 -16.58 -2.53
C GLN A 159 -7.82 -17.92 -1.88
N GLU A 160 -6.81 -17.94 -1.00
CA GLU A 160 -6.44 -19.12 -0.21
C GLU A 160 -7.42 -19.37 0.95
N GLU A 161 -7.89 -18.30 1.60
CA GLU A 161 -8.80 -18.38 2.76
C GLU A 161 -10.25 -18.64 2.36
N ASP A 162 -10.73 -18.02 1.27
CA ASP A 162 -12.13 -18.13 0.80
C ASP A 162 -12.22 -18.60 -0.65
N PRO A 163 -12.49 -19.89 -0.88
CA PRO A 163 -12.70 -20.44 -2.23
C PRO A 163 -13.87 -19.79 -2.99
N GLU A 164 -14.86 -19.20 -2.30
CA GLU A 164 -16.00 -18.53 -2.93
C GLU A 164 -15.59 -17.23 -3.61
N LEU A 165 -14.48 -16.59 -3.17
CA LEU A 165 -13.96 -15.39 -3.81
C LEU A 165 -13.70 -15.62 -5.31
N ALA A 166 -12.97 -16.68 -5.64
CA ALA A 166 -12.64 -17.03 -7.03
C ALA A 166 -13.89 -17.34 -7.88
N ARG A 167 -14.97 -17.79 -7.25
CA ARG A 167 -16.25 -18.06 -7.92
C ARG A 167 -16.99 -16.80 -8.33
N HIS A 168 -16.97 -15.78 -7.46
CA HIS A 168 -17.69 -14.52 -7.67
C HIS A 168 -16.84 -13.47 -8.37
N PHE A 169 -15.54 -13.40 -8.08
CA PHE A 169 -14.59 -12.43 -8.64
C PHE A 169 -13.65 -13.09 -9.65
N ARG A 170 -14.18 -13.39 -10.84
CA ARG A 170 -13.45 -14.12 -11.90
C ARG A 170 -12.53 -13.23 -12.72
N VAL A 171 -12.73 -11.93 -12.69
CA VAL A 171 -11.93 -10.97 -13.44
C VAL A 171 -10.98 -10.27 -12.48
N LYS A 172 -9.68 -10.42 -12.72
CA LYS A 172 -8.62 -9.71 -12.02
C LYS A 172 -7.97 -8.73 -12.96
N VAL A 173 -7.75 -7.51 -12.52
CA VAL A 173 -7.03 -6.48 -13.23
C VAL A 173 -5.82 -6.09 -12.40
N ASP A 174 -4.63 -6.38 -12.89
CA ASP A 174 -3.38 -5.97 -12.25
C ASP A 174 -2.90 -4.64 -12.82
N PHE A 175 -2.49 -3.75 -11.93
CA PHE A 175 -1.76 -2.55 -12.29
C PHE A 175 -0.26 -2.83 -12.15
N ALA A 176 0.50 -2.59 -13.21
CA ALA A 176 1.94 -2.75 -13.17
C ALA A 176 2.57 -1.63 -12.33
N ALA A 177 3.64 -1.96 -11.58
CA ALA A 177 4.40 -0.96 -10.82
C ALA A 177 5.21 -0.01 -11.72
N SER A 178 5.50 -0.43 -12.95
CA SER A 178 6.24 0.35 -13.95
C SER A 178 5.81 0.00 -15.37
N PHE A 179 6.03 0.89 -16.31
CA PHE A 179 5.73 0.69 -17.73
C PHE A 179 6.90 1.10 -18.62
N THR A 180 6.91 0.60 -19.86
CA THR A 180 8.01 0.84 -20.81
C THR A 180 8.11 2.32 -21.18
N ALA A 181 9.30 2.88 -21.11
CA ALA A 181 9.61 4.22 -21.56
C ALA A 181 9.73 4.28 -23.10
N ASN A 182 8.89 5.08 -23.71
CA ASN A 182 8.90 5.38 -25.15
C ASN A 182 8.25 6.74 -25.41
N LEU A 183 8.29 7.22 -26.66
CA LEU A 183 7.73 8.53 -27.02
C LEU A 183 6.24 8.68 -26.66
N GLN A 184 5.45 7.63 -26.76
CA GLN A 184 4.03 7.67 -26.45
C GLN A 184 3.80 7.82 -24.94
N THR A 185 4.56 7.06 -24.12
CA THR A 185 4.45 7.13 -22.65
C THR A 185 5.01 8.43 -22.09
N TYR A 186 6.09 8.97 -22.67
CA TYR A 186 6.56 10.32 -22.33
C TYR A 186 5.51 11.39 -22.63
N HIS A 187 4.88 11.31 -23.79
CA HIS A 187 3.82 12.24 -24.19
C HIS A 187 2.60 12.10 -23.26
N ALA A 188 2.19 10.87 -22.95
CA ALA A 188 1.08 10.61 -22.05
C ALA A 188 1.34 11.17 -20.64
N LEU A 189 2.55 10.98 -20.10
CA LEU A 189 2.92 11.53 -18.79
C LEU A 189 3.01 13.06 -18.81
N SER A 190 3.45 13.65 -19.92
CA SER A 190 3.45 15.11 -20.10
C SER A 190 2.03 15.67 -20.12
N ILE A 191 1.07 14.98 -20.74
CA ILE A 191 -0.35 15.34 -20.70
C ILE A 191 -0.89 15.20 -19.28
N PHE A 192 -0.54 14.14 -18.57
CA PHE A 192 -0.92 13.95 -17.18
C PHE A 192 -0.47 15.12 -16.29
N ILE A 193 0.81 15.53 -16.40
CA ILE A 193 1.34 16.71 -15.69
C ILE A 193 0.55 17.98 -16.07
N ALA A 194 0.26 18.20 -17.35
CA ALA A 194 -0.50 19.36 -17.81
C ALA A 194 -1.94 19.36 -17.29
N SER A 195 -2.58 18.18 -17.23
CA SER A 195 -3.93 18.03 -16.67
C SER A 195 -3.97 18.35 -15.17
N LEU A 196 -2.99 17.87 -14.40
CA LEU A 196 -2.84 18.19 -12.99
C LEU A 196 -2.69 19.70 -12.76
N CYS A 197 -1.86 20.36 -13.58
CA CYS A 197 -1.70 21.81 -13.49
C CYS A 197 -3.02 22.55 -13.77
N GLN A 198 -3.79 22.10 -14.73
CA GLN A 198 -5.07 22.71 -15.10
C GLN A 198 -6.14 22.49 -14.01
N GLU A 199 -6.28 21.26 -13.53
CA GLU A 199 -7.27 20.90 -12.52
C GLU A 199 -7.01 21.60 -11.19
N SER A 200 -5.74 21.66 -10.76
CA SER A 200 -5.34 22.29 -9.50
C SER A 200 -4.99 23.78 -9.64
N ARG A 201 -5.16 24.37 -10.83
CA ARG A 201 -4.85 25.79 -11.13
C ARG A 201 -3.42 26.19 -10.74
N MET A 202 -2.47 25.32 -11.03
CA MET A 202 -1.03 25.50 -10.77
C MET A 202 -0.31 26.06 -12.00
N PRO A 203 0.88 26.67 -11.83
CA PRO A 203 1.76 27.04 -12.93
C PRO A 203 2.09 25.82 -13.82
N HIS A 204 2.12 26.02 -15.13
CA HIS A 204 2.53 24.98 -16.07
C HIS A 204 4.03 24.73 -16.04
N PHE A 205 4.46 23.58 -16.52
CA PHE A 205 5.85 23.14 -16.54
C PHE A 205 6.53 23.47 -17.88
N SER A 206 7.74 23.96 -17.82
CA SER A 206 8.63 24.06 -18.99
C SER A 206 9.04 22.67 -19.47
N ALA A 207 9.48 22.55 -20.72
CA ALA A 207 9.97 21.28 -21.27
C ALA A 207 11.12 20.70 -20.42
N ALA A 208 12.04 21.54 -19.94
CA ALA A 208 13.13 21.12 -19.08
C ALA A 208 12.66 20.61 -17.71
N ALA A 209 11.63 21.24 -17.13
CA ALA A 209 11.01 20.76 -15.88
C ALA A 209 10.33 19.40 -16.07
N VAL A 210 9.60 19.20 -17.19
CA VAL A 210 9.00 17.90 -17.52
C VAL A 210 10.07 16.82 -17.66
N VAL A 211 11.20 17.12 -18.31
CA VAL A 211 12.33 16.17 -18.41
C VAL A 211 12.86 15.78 -17.03
N ASN A 212 12.98 16.72 -16.10
CA ASN A 212 13.41 16.40 -14.73
C ASN A 212 12.41 15.49 -13.99
N VAL A 213 11.11 15.73 -14.15
CA VAL A 213 10.08 14.83 -13.58
C VAL A 213 10.18 13.44 -14.20
N LEU A 214 10.34 13.34 -15.54
CA LEU A 214 10.52 12.06 -16.23
C LEU A 214 11.79 11.33 -15.75
N THR A 215 12.88 12.07 -15.54
CA THR A 215 14.13 11.51 -15.00
C THR A 215 13.93 10.93 -13.61
N ASN A 216 13.17 11.62 -12.76
CA ASN A 216 12.79 11.07 -11.45
C ASN A 216 11.91 9.81 -11.56
N CYS A 217 10.99 9.77 -12.54
CA CYS A 217 10.18 8.58 -12.80
C CYS A 217 11.02 7.36 -13.23
N HIS A 218 12.10 7.57 -13.97
CA HIS A 218 13.08 6.52 -14.29
C HIS A 218 13.85 6.07 -13.05
N ARG A 219 14.28 7.03 -12.22
CA ARG A 219 14.99 6.74 -10.97
C ARG A 219 14.13 5.90 -10.02
N GLU A 220 12.85 6.26 -9.85
CA GLU A 220 11.92 5.49 -9.01
C GLU A 220 11.62 4.09 -9.59
N ALA A 221 11.73 3.89 -10.90
CA ALA A 221 11.59 2.59 -11.54
C ALA A 221 12.88 1.75 -11.49
N GLU A 222 14.01 2.32 -11.04
CA GLU A 222 15.35 1.73 -11.06
C GLU A 222 15.77 1.16 -12.42
N ASP A 223 15.18 1.66 -13.49
CA ASP A 223 15.41 1.16 -14.85
C ASP A 223 15.32 2.31 -15.88
N GLN A 224 16.39 2.50 -16.65
CA GLN A 224 16.45 3.51 -17.72
C GLN A 224 15.44 3.29 -18.85
N LYS A 225 14.89 2.08 -18.98
CA LYS A 225 13.91 1.72 -20.02
C LYS A 225 12.48 1.72 -19.51
N ARG A 226 12.28 2.02 -18.24
CA ARG A 226 10.96 1.99 -17.59
C ARG A 226 10.69 3.31 -16.86
N LEU A 227 9.41 3.59 -16.67
CA LEU A 227 8.91 4.70 -15.86
C LEU A 227 8.06 4.12 -14.73
N THR A 228 8.08 4.73 -13.56
CA THR A 228 7.21 4.34 -12.46
C THR A 228 5.74 4.52 -12.83
N ALA A 229 4.89 3.61 -12.42
CA ALA A 229 3.44 3.73 -12.49
C ALA A 229 2.83 4.26 -11.16
N ASN A 230 3.66 4.69 -10.22
CA ASN A 230 3.20 5.36 -9.01
C ASN A 230 2.85 6.83 -9.32
N PHE A 231 1.66 7.02 -9.86
CA PHE A 231 1.17 8.35 -10.26
C PHE A 231 1.03 9.29 -9.06
N SER A 232 0.73 8.77 -7.87
CA SER A 232 0.60 9.57 -6.65
C SER A 232 1.92 10.25 -6.26
N ARG A 233 3.05 9.53 -6.37
CA ARG A 233 4.39 10.13 -6.14
C ARG A 233 4.72 11.19 -7.19
N THR A 234 4.41 10.91 -8.46
CA THR A 234 4.60 11.88 -9.54
C THR A 234 3.75 13.12 -9.33
N GLU A 235 2.48 12.98 -8.96
CA GLU A 235 1.57 14.07 -8.62
C GLU A 235 2.12 14.92 -7.47
N THR A 236 2.56 14.29 -6.39
CA THR A 236 3.19 14.98 -5.25
C THR A 236 4.40 15.81 -5.69
N LEU A 237 5.29 15.25 -6.53
CA LEU A 237 6.43 15.99 -7.05
C LEU A 237 6.02 17.18 -7.91
N VAL A 238 5.00 17.02 -8.75
CA VAL A 238 4.43 18.10 -9.57
C VAL A 238 3.89 19.22 -8.67
N MET A 239 3.11 18.87 -7.64
CA MET A 239 2.54 19.85 -6.69
C MET A 239 3.65 20.58 -5.90
N GLU A 240 4.64 19.86 -5.39
CA GLU A 240 5.77 20.45 -4.66
C GLU A 240 6.61 21.37 -5.55
N SER A 241 6.86 20.97 -6.81
CA SER A 241 7.58 21.80 -7.79
C SER A 241 6.82 23.07 -8.14
N ALA A 242 5.51 22.98 -8.30
CA ALA A 242 4.65 24.13 -8.52
C ALA A 242 4.67 25.08 -7.31
N ALA A 243 4.68 24.54 -6.08
CA ALA A 243 4.79 25.36 -4.87
C ALA A 243 6.14 26.12 -4.79
N GLN A 244 7.25 25.49 -5.19
CA GLN A 244 8.56 26.15 -5.29
C GLN A 244 8.53 27.31 -6.31
N CYS A 245 7.91 27.08 -7.47
CA CYS A 245 7.74 28.11 -8.49
C CYS A 245 6.96 29.31 -7.96
N VAL A 246 5.82 29.06 -7.28
CA VAL A 246 5.01 30.13 -6.67
C VAL A 246 5.78 30.86 -5.58
N ALA A 247 6.55 30.15 -4.75
CA ALA A 247 7.34 30.74 -3.68
C ALA A 247 8.40 31.73 -4.20
N ARG A 248 8.99 31.48 -5.38
CA ARG A 248 9.91 32.41 -6.03
C ARG A 248 9.22 33.50 -6.86
N GLY A 249 7.89 33.50 -6.93
CA GLY A 249 7.09 34.46 -7.74
C GLY A 249 7.13 34.18 -9.25
N GLY A 250 7.33 32.91 -9.66
CA GLY A 250 7.36 32.52 -11.07
C GLY A 250 5.97 32.10 -11.59
N ASP A 251 5.75 32.28 -12.88
CA ASP A 251 4.53 31.85 -13.58
C ASP A 251 4.68 30.54 -14.34
N LEU A 252 5.92 30.04 -14.48
CA LEU A 252 6.25 28.80 -15.17
C LEU A 252 7.23 28.00 -14.33
N VAL A 253 6.95 26.72 -14.12
CA VAL A 253 7.83 25.80 -13.39
C VAL A 253 9.06 25.46 -14.24
N GLU A 254 10.23 25.71 -13.72
CA GLU A 254 11.51 25.45 -14.37
C GLU A 254 12.19 24.20 -13.78
N ALA A 255 13.20 23.69 -14.45
CA ALA A 255 13.97 22.52 -13.99
C ALA A 255 14.55 22.72 -12.58
N ALA A 256 14.93 23.96 -12.24
CA ALA A 256 15.43 24.31 -10.92
C ALA A 256 14.39 24.15 -9.81
N ASP A 257 13.10 24.43 -10.10
CA ASP A 257 12.01 24.26 -9.13
C ASP A 257 11.79 22.78 -8.80
N VAL A 258 11.87 21.91 -9.82
CA VAL A 258 11.79 20.44 -9.63
C VAL A 258 12.96 19.93 -8.80
N SER A 259 14.18 20.39 -9.10
CA SER A 259 15.37 20.01 -8.34
C SER A 259 15.29 20.50 -6.88
N SER A 260 14.78 21.73 -6.67
CA SER A 260 14.57 22.30 -5.34
C SER A 260 13.49 21.51 -4.56
N ALA A 261 12.42 21.07 -5.22
CA ALA A 261 11.38 20.24 -4.60
C ALA A 261 11.96 18.91 -4.14
N LEU A 262 12.73 18.21 -4.98
CA LEU A 262 13.39 16.95 -4.64
C LEU A 262 14.37 17.13 -3.48
N GLN A 263 15.18 18.18 -3.50
CA GLN A 263 16.11 18.48 -2.42
C GLN A 263 15.37 18.82 -1.11
N THR A 264 14.31 19.61 -1.16
CA THR A 264 13.49 19.94 0.02
C THR A 264 12.84 18.70 0.59
N ARG A 265 12.37 17.80 -0.27
CA ARG A 265 11.80 16.50 0.13
C ARG A 265 12.86 15.64 0.84
N PHE A 266 14.05 15.53 0.28
CA PHE A 266 15.17 14.83 0.90
C PHE A 266 15.50 15.42 2.28
N LEU A 267 15.67 16.74 2.38
CA LEU A 267 16.01 17.42 3.65
C LEU A 267 14.93 17.27 4.75
N ARG A 268 13.67 17.04 4.40
CA ARG A 268 12.61 16.79 5.39
C ARG A 268 12.70 15.42 6.05
N HIS A 269 13.35 14.47 5.39
CA HIS A 269 13.39 13.07 5.82
C HIS A 269 14.79 12.57 6.14
N ASN A 270 15.86 13.32 5.85
CA ASN A 270 17.25 12.86 5.90
C ASN A 270 17.85 12.79 7.33
N TYR A 271 17.13 13.17 8.37
CA TYR A 271 17.67 13.15 9.75
C TYR A 271 18.24 11.78 10.17
N PRO A 272 17.64 10.61 9.83
CA PRO A 272 18.26 9.32 10.11
C PRO A 272 19.60 9.12 9.40
N LEU A 273 19.73 9.60 8.16
CA LEU A 273 20.98 9.57 7.42
C LEU A 273 22.03 10.48 8.07
N GLU A 274 21.65 11.71 8.47
CA GLU A 274 22.54 12.63 9.16
C GLU A 274 23.09 12.01 10.45
N CYS A 275 22.24 11.41 11.29
CA CYS A 275 22.68 10.71 12.50
C CYS A 275 23.63 9.55 12.20
N ALA A 276 23.36 8.77 11.14
CA ALA A 276 24.24 7.66 10.76
C ALA A 276 25.61 8.16 10.27
N LEU A 277 25.64 9.24 9.51
CA LEU A 277 26.90 9.86 9.05
C LEU A 277 27.67 10.51 10.20
N GLU A 278 27.00 11.18 11.14
CA GLU A 278 27.62 11.71 12.35
C GLU A 278 28.29 10.60 13.16
N ALA A 279 27.61 9.47 13.37
CA ALA A 279 28.17 8.32 14.09
C ALA A 279 29.45 7.75 13.43
N ILE A 280 29.53 7.80 12.09
CA ILE A 280 30.74 7.42 11.35
C ILE A 280 31.83 8.47 11.54
N VAL A 281 31.52 9.78 11.46
CA VAL A 281 32.48 10.88 11.60
C VAL A 281 33.04 10.95 13.03
N ASP A 282 32.20 10.73 14.02
CA ASP A 282 32.57 10.74 15.44
C ASP A 282 33.33 9.46 15.86
N GLY A 283 33.31 8.43 15.00
CA GLY A 283 34.02 7.18 15.23
C GLY A 283 33.24 6.17 16.09
N ASP A 284 31.98 6.41 16.36
CA ASP A 284 31.09 5.47 17.02
C ASP A 284 30.83 4.24 16.13
N VAL A 285 30.73 4.47 14.82
CA VAL A 285 30.74 3.42 13.78
C VAL A 285 32.09 3.48 13.06
N VAL A 286 32.83 2.38 13.12
CA VAL A 286 34.21 2.32 12.61
C VAL A 286 34.23 1.92 11.14
N ILE A 287 34.52 2.86 10.26
CA ILE A 287 34.73 2.65 8.83
C ILE A 287 36.09 3.16 8.43
N ASP A 288 36.95 2.31 7.88
CA ASP A 288 38.24 2.69 7.35
C ASP A 288 38.10 3.14 5.89
N VAL A 289 38.52 4.35 5.56
CA VAL A 289 38.43 4.93 4.21
C VAL A 289 39.78 5.02 3.50
N SER A 290 40.86 4.56 4.14
CA SER A 290 42.20 4.60 3.60
C SER A 290 43.04 3.45 4.14
N GLY A 291 44.19 3.17 3.49
CA GLY A 291 45.07 2.06 3.86
C GLY A 291 44.65 0.73 3.22
N GLU A 292 45.34 -0.31 3.65
CA GLU A 292 45.15 -1.69 3.17
C GLU A 292 45.16 -2.65 4.36
N THR A 293 44.18 -3.54 4.43
CA THR A 293 43.99 -4.49 5.56
C THR A 293 43.64 -5.89 5.03
N VAL A 294 44.23 -6.90 5.62
CA VAL A 294 43.92 -8.32 5.31
C VAL A 294 42.66 -8.73 6.05
N GLY A 295 41.72 -9.37 5.36
CA GLY A 295 40.50 -9.88 5.97
C GLY A 295 39.49 -8.81 6.36
N GLN A 296 39.54 -7.62 5.73
CA GLN A 296 38.60 -6.52 5.96
C GLN A 296 38.24 -5.85 4.64
N ILE A 297 36.97 -5.49 4.45
CA ILE A 297 36.44 -4.76 3.30
C ILE A 297 35.24 -3.91 3.72
N ASN A 298 34.96 -2.84 2.99
CA ASN A 298 33.73 -2.10 3.14
C ASN A 298 32.68 -2.64 2.17
N GLY A 299 31.51 -3.04 2.70
CA GLY A 299 30.30 -3.30 1.96
C GLY A 299 29.36 -2.10 1.93
N LEU A 300 28.29 -2.20 1.18
CA LEU A 300 27.22 -1.18 1.10
C LEU A 300 25.87 -1.81 1.44
N SER A 301 25.23 -1.28 2.46
CA SER A 301 23.82 -1.61 2.79
C SER A 301 22.88 -0.59 2.21
N LEU A 302 21.61 -0.99 2.09
CA LEU A 302 20.49 -0.12 1.75
C LEU A 302 19.56 -0.04 2.95
N VAL A 303 19.23 1.16 3.37
CA VAL A 303 18.29 1.43 4.45
C VAL A 303 17.05 2.07 3.86
N GLU A 304 15.89 1.47 4.14
CA GLU A 304 14.58 1.97 3.72
C GLU A 304 13.77 2.37 4.95
N MET A 305 13.37 3.62 5.03
CA MET A 305 12.56 4.18 6.11
C MET A 305 11.42 5.02 5.53
N GLY A 306 10.28 4.38 5.28
CA GLY A 306 9.13 5.04 4.66
C GLY A 306 9.45 5.54 3.25
N ASP A 307 9.46 6.86 3.06
CA ASP A 307 9.77 7.48 1.75
C ASP A 307 11.27 7.76 1.54
N LEU A 308 12.10 7.54 2.57
CA LEU A 308 13.54 7.76 2.50
C LEU A 308 14.25 6.43 2.26
N MET A 309 15.12 6.41 1.25
CA MET A 309 16.02 5.31 0.95
C MET A 309 17.44 5.86 0.79
N PHE A 310 18.41 5.26 1.46
CA PHE A 310 19.80 5.69 1.39
C PHE A 310 20.76 4.52 1.60
N GLY A 311 21.97 4.66 1.05
CA GLY A 311 23.06 3.71 1.23
C GLY A 311 23.94 4.06 2.42
N LEU A 312 24.43 3.05 3.14
CA LEU A 312 25.43 3.22 4.19
C LEU A 312 26.59 2.25 3.99
N PRO A 313 27.85 2.69 4.22
CA PRO A 313 28.96 1.76 4.29
C PRO A 313 28.87 0.91 5.56
N MET A 314 29.32 -0.34 5.45
CA MET A 314 29.47 -1.23 6.58
C MET A 314 30.80 -2.00 6.48
N ARG A 315 31.49 -2.19 7.60
CA ARG A 315 32.71 -2.94 7.65
C ARG A 315 32.40 -4.43 7.75
N ILE A 316 32.97 -5.21 6.84
CA ILE A 316 32.88 -6.68 6.83
C ILE A 316 34.27 -7.23 7.10
N THR A 317 34.37 -8.15 8.07
CA THR A 317 35.62 -8.79 8.43
C THR A 317 35.52 -10.30 8.29
N ALA A 318 36.64 -10.95 7.97
CA ALA A 318 36.74 -12.39 7.95
C ALA A 318 38.04 -12.85 8.59
N HIS A 319 37.94 -13.92 9.36
CA HIS A 319 39.08 -14.67 9.90
C HIS A 319 39.05 -16.10 9.42
N THR A 320 40.23 -16.65 9.15
CA THR A 320 40.38 -18.02 8.72
C THR A 320 41.39 -18.75 9.60
N PHE A 321 41.11 -20.00 9.93
CA PHE A 321 41.97 -20.87 10.72
C PHE A 321 41.79 -22.34 10.30
N ALA A 322 42.75 -23.19 10.65
CA ALA A 322 42.68 -24.61 10.32
C ALA A 322 41.51 -25.29 11.05
N GLY A 323 40.68 -26.06 10.32
CA GLY A 323 39.53 -26.74 10.88
C GLY A 323 38.75 -27.49 9.80
N GLU A 324 37.65 -28.12 10.16
CA GLU A 324 36.81 -28.94 9.27
C GLU A 324 35.33 -28.46 9.21
N GLU A 325 34.97 -27.38 9.90
CA GLU A 325 33.60 -26.92 10.02
C GLU A 325 33.13 -26.04 8.85
N GLY A 326 34.07 -25.49 8.07
CA GLY A 326 33.77 -24.67 6.90
C GLY A 326 33.50 -23.21 7.23
N LEU A 327 32.52 -22.58 6.55
CA LEU A 327 32.19 -21.18 6.68
C LEU A 327 31.12 -20.96 7.75
N LEU A 328 31.45 -20.19 8.77
CA LEU A 328 30.56 -19.73 9.82
C LEU A 328 30.17 -18.27 9.53
N ASN A 329 28.91 -18.01 9.32
CA ASN A 329 28.36 -16.65 9.29
C ASN A 329 27.77 -16.32 10.66
N ILE A 330 28.32 -15.31 11.32
CA ILE A 330 27.95 -14.99 12.71
C ILE A 330 26.54 -14.45 12.80
N GLU A 331 26.12 -13.61 11.85
CA GLU A 331 24.77 -13.04 11.82
C GLU A 331 23.70 -14.13 11.75
N ARG A 332 23.96 -15.18 11.00
CA ARG A 332 23.07 -16.34 10.92
C ARG A 332 22.97 -17.08 12.25
N GLU A 333 24.11 -17.34 12.90
CA GLU A 333 24.14 -18.07 14.17
C GLU A 333 23.43 -17.33 15.31
N VAL A 334 23.41 -15.98 15.26
CA VAL A 334 22.73 -15.15 16.26
C VAL A 334 21.34 -14.71 15.83
N GLY A 335 20.85 -15.18 14.68
CA GLY A 335 19.48 -14.87 14.20
C GLY A 335 19.29 -13.44 13.68
N LEU A 336 20.36 -12.78 13.26
CA LEU A 336 20.34 -11.46 12.62
C LEU A 336 20.36 -11.55 11.09
N SER A 337 20.35 -12.74 10.51
CA SER A 337 20.37 -13.00 9.07
C SER A 337 18.99 -13.36 8.57
N GLY A 338 18.55 -12.72 7.49
CA GLY A 338 17.31 -13.07 6.79
C GLY A 338 17.50 -14.20 5.77
N PRO A 339 16.42 -14.83 5.29
CA PRO A 339 16.47 -16.02 4.44
C PRO A 339 17.22 -15.85 3.11
N ILE A 340 17.17 -14.63 2.52
CA ILE A 340 17.85 -14.35 1.25
C ILE A 340 19.35 -14.23 1.47
N HIS A 341 19.77 -13.58 2.58
CA HIS A 341 21.18 -13.50 2.97
C HIS A 341 21.74 -14.88 3.27
N ASP A 342 21.05 -15.72 4.05
CA ASP A 342 21.43 -17.11 4.32
C ASP A 342 21.66 -17.91 3.05
N LYS A 343 20.75 -17.76 2.08
CA LYS A 343 20.90 -18.38 0.76
C LYS A 343 22.19 -17.91 0.05
N GLY A 344 22.51 -16.61 0.11
CA GLY A 344 23.74 -16.03 -0.42
C GLY A 344 24.99 -16.68 0.19
N VAL A 345 25.02 -16.80 1.52
CA VAL A 345 26.11 -17.45 2.27
C VAL A 345 26.29 -18.91 1.86
N PHE A 346 25.21 -19.68 1.69
CA PHE A 346 25.31 -21.06 1.19
C PHE A 346 25.83 -21.15 -0.24
N ILE A 347 25.41 -20.24 -1.13
CA ILE A 347 25.92 -20.16 -2.50
C ILE A 347 27.41 -19.87 -2.47
N LEU A 348 27.85 -18.95 -1.64
CA LEU A 348 29.25 -18.59 -1.45
C LEU A 348 30.08 -19.79 -0.95
N GLN A 349 29.60 -20.51 0.06
CA GLN A 349 30.25 -21.70 0.58
C GLN A 349 30.42 -22.77 -0.51
N ASN A 350 29.39 -23.03 -1.31
CA ASN A 350 29.46 -23.97 -2.41
C ASN A 350 30.40 -23.52 -3.52
N LEU A 351 30.41 -22.24 -3.86
CA LEU A 351 31.36 -21.66 -4.82
C LEU A 351 32.80 -21.84 -4.35
N PHE A 352 33.07 -21.57 -3.07
CA PHE A 352 34.37 -21.79 -2.46
C PHE A 352 34.83 -23.25 -2.56
N CYS A 353 33.94 -24.18 -2.20
CA CYS A 353 34.20 -25.61 -2.37
C CYS A 353 34.52 -26.00 -3.82
N ALA A 354 33.75 -25.47 -4.78
CA ALA A 354 33.95 -25.74 -6.21
C ALA A 354 35.29 -25.20 -6.73
N LEU A 355 35.73 -24.04 -6.27
CA LEU A 355 36.97 -23.40 -6.71
C LEU A 355 38.21 -24.06 -6.14
N PHE A 356 38.17 -24.55 -4.90
CA PHE A 356 39.38 -25.03 -4.18
C PHE A 356 39.41 -26.53 -3.88
N HIS A 357 38.30 -27.26 -4.07
CA HIS A 357 38.19 -28.67 -3.78
C HIS A 357 38.58 -29.56 -4.98
N HIS A 358 39.81 -29.45 -5.47
CA HIS A 358 40.23 -30.28 -6.61
C HIS A 358 40.87 -31.62 -6.22
N ASN A 359 41.52 -31.73 -5.06
CA ASN A 359 42.30 -32.97 -4.70
C ASN A 359 42.25 -33.32 -3.20
N ALA A 360 41.65 -32.52 -2.32
CA ALA A 360 41.56 -32.81 -0.88
C ALA A 360 40.33 -32.04 -0.29
N PRO A 361 39.73 -32.53 0.80
CA PRO A 361 38.74 -31.77 1.54
C PRO A 361 39.29 -30.41 1.97
N LEU A 362 38.48 -29.35 1.91
CA LEU A 362 38.87 -28.06 2.45
C LEU A 362 38.94 -28.17 3.97
N ALA A 363 40.14 -28.15 4.51
CA ALA A 363 40.38 -28.21 5.95
C ALA A 363 40.60 -26.81 6.50
N PHE A 364 39.56 -25.96 6.43
CA PHE A 364 39.59 -24.63 7.02
C PHE A 364 38.27 -24.29 7.69
N ASN A 365 38.35 -23.46 8.72
CA ASN A 365 37.23 -22.75 9.27
C ASN A 365 37.38 -21.28 8.90
N ALA A 366 36.30 -20.63 8.58
CA ALA A 366 36.24 -19.20 8.35
C ALA A 366 35.04 -18.60 9.06
N SER A 367 35.20 -17.42 9.62
CA SER A 367 34.12 -16.63 10.17
C SER A 367 33.99 -15.32 9.38
N ILE A 368 32.78 -14.91 9.09
CA ILE A 368 32.45 -13.62 8.53
C ILE A 368 31.60 -12.86 9.53
N VAL A 369 31.87 -11.59 9.67
CA VAL A 369 31.13 -10.68 10.56
C VAL A 369 30.87 -9.36 9.84
N PHE A 370 29.63 -8.86 9.97
CA PHE A 370 29.27 -7.48 9.64
C PHE A 370 29.42 -6.64 10.90
N GLU A 371 30.53 -5.96 11.01
CA GLU A 371 30.91 -5.25 12.22
C GLU A 371 29.88 -4.17 12.59
N GLN A 372 29.50 -4.11 13.86
CA GLN A 372 28.56 -3.13 14.42
C GLN A 372 27.17 -3.12 13.76
N GLN A 373 26.78 -4.21 13.09
CA GLN A 373 25.44 -4.38 12.55
C GLN A 373 24.57 -5.13 13.56
N TYR A 374 23.66 -4.39 14.21
CA TYR A 374 22.79 -4.93 15.26
C TYR A 374 21.33 -5.06 14.81
N TYR A 375 21.01 -4.55 13.62
CA TYR A 375 19.72 -4.71 12.95
C TYR A 375 19.82 -5.82 11.92
N GLY A 376 18.82 -6.57 11.66
CA GLY A 376 18.90 -7.70 10.74
C GLY A 376 19.49 -7.35 9.36
N ILE A 377 20.21 -8.32 8.75
CA ILE A 377 20.75 -8.21 7.39
C ILE A 377 19.87 -9.04 6.47
N GLU A 378 19.42 -8.45 5.37
CA GLU A 378 18.62 -9.14 4.34
C GLU A 378 19.20 -8.87 2.95
N GLY A 379 18.97 -9.82 2.03
CA GLY A 379 19.47 -9.72 0.67
C GLY A 379 20.85 -10.38 0.47
N ASP A 380 21.16 -10.67 -0.79
CA ASP A 380 22.41 -11.33 -1.22
C ASP A 380 23.44 -10.35 -1.80
N SER A 381 23.16 -9.04 -1.75
CA SER A 381 23.99 -8.00 -2.37
C SER A 381 25.36 -7.78 -1.72
N ALA A 382 25.62 -8.39 -0.55
CA ALA A 382 26.92 -8.38 0.13
C ALA A 382 27.82 -9.54 -0.29
N SER A 383 27.31 -10.55 -1.01
CA SER A 383 28.08 -11.79 -1.32
C SER A 383 29.39 -11.55 -2.03
N CYS A 384 29.48 -10.50 -2.86
CA CYS A 384 30.73 -10.13 -3.52
C CYS A 384 31.77 -9.61 -2.53
N ALA A 385 31.37 -8.79 -1.56
CA ALA A 385 32.26 -8.30 -0.50
C ALA A 385 32.67 -9.44 0.44
N GLU A 386 31.76 -10.33 0.80
CA GLU A 386 32.04 -11.53 1.60
C GLU A 386 33.04 -12.46 0.89
N LEU A 387 32.90 -12.64 -0.44
CA LEU A 387 33.86 -13.41 -1.23
C LEU A 387 35.26 -12.78 -1.18
N TYR A 388 35.36 -11.49 -1.39
CA TYR A 388 36.66 -10.81 -1.40
C TYR A 388 37.32 -10.81 -0.04
N VAL A 389 36.58 -10.61 1.03
CA VAL A 389 37.16 -10.60 2.38
C VAL A 389 37.63 -12.00 2.79
N LEU A 390 36.93 -13.08 2.38
CA LEU A 390 37.35 -14.46 2.59
C LEU A 390 38.62 -14.78 1.80
N LEU A 391 38.66 -14.41 0.52
CA LEU A 391 39.85 -14.59 -0.31
C LEU A 391 41.06 -13.85 0.25
N SER A 392 40.85 -12.64 0.75
CA SER A 392 41.90 -11.86 1.44
C SER A 392 42.39 -12.53 2.69
N ALA A 393 41.52 -13.02 3.56
CA ALA A 393 41.85 -13.69 4.78
C ALA A 393 42.63 -15.01 4.52
N LEU A 394 42.24 -15.77 3.51
CA LEU A 394 42.92 -17.03 3.13
C LEU A 394 44.28 -16.82 2.46
N SER A 395 44.37 -15.79 1.60
CA SER A 395 45.61 -15.53 0.85
C SER A 395 46.64 -14.69 1.61
N GLY A 396 46.18 -13.98 2.64
CA GLY A 396 46.99 -12.95 3.32
C GLY A 396 47.21 -11.70 2.48
N LEU A 397 46.49 -11.50 1.36
CA LEU A 397 46.58 -10.33 0.52
C LEU A 397 45.66 -9.21 1.06
N PRO A 398 46.20 -8.00 1.27
CA PRO A 398 45.41 -6.90 1.80
C PRO A 398 44.45 -6.34 0.78
N LEU A 399 43.33 -5.82 1.24
CA LEU A 399 42.33 -5.08 0.47
C LEU A 399 42.37 -3.59 0.77
N ARG A 400 42.18 -2.77 -0.26
CA ARG A 400 42.12 -1.32 -0.11
C ARG A 400 40.84 -0.89 0.60
N GLN A 401 40.99 -0.16 1.70
CA GLN A 401 39.86 0.26 2.52
C GLN A 401 39.10 1.47 1.97
N GLY A 402 39.67 2.21 1.04
CA GLY A 402 38.98 3.30 0.33
C GLY A 402 38.02 2.84 -0.77
N ILE A 403 37.71 1.53 -0.84
CA ILE A 403 36.79 0.95 -1.83
C ILE A 403 35.69 0.20 -1.09
N ALA A 404 34.43 0.54 -1.40
CA ALA A 404 33.28 -0.23 -0.96
C ALA A 404 32.77 -1.10 -2.10
N VAL A 405 32.27 -2.32 -1.78
CA VAL A 405 31.83 -3.30 -2.74
C VAL A 405 30.41 -3.73 -2.48
N THR A 406 29.60 -3.82 -3.56
CA THR A 406 28.27 -4.44 -3.53
C THR A 406 28.11 -5.32 -4.78
N GLY A 407 27.35 -6.39 -4.67
CA GLY A 407 27.08 -7.34 -5.76
C GLY A 407 26.68 -8.70 -5.20
N ALA A 408 25.77 -9.37 -5.88
CA ALA A 408 25.45 -10.76 -5.61
C ALA A 408 26.32 -11.69 -6.44
N VAL A 409 26.64 -12.87 -5.91
CA VAL A 409 27.47 -13.88 -6.59
C VAL A 409 26.68 -15.18 -6.76
N ASN A 410 26.69 -15.76 -7.95
CA ASN A 410 26.09 -17.05 -8.18
C ASN A 410 27.09 -18.23 -7.98
N GLN A 411 26.62 -19.48 -8.09
CA GLN A 411 27.44 -20.68 -7.93
C GLN A 411 28.59 -20.84 -8.95
N PHE A 412 28.56 -20.07 -10.04
CA PHE A 412 29.60 -20.05 -11.08
C PHE A 412 30.61 -18.92 -10.88
N GLY A 413 30.43 -18.09 -9.87
CA GLY A 413 31.26 -16.91 -9.62
C GLY A 413 30.91 -15.71 -10.49
N GLU A 414 29.77 -15.71 -11.15
CA GLU A 414 29.28 -14.57 -11.93
C GLU A 414 28.64 -13.55 -11.01
N ILE A 415 28.91 -12.28 -11.27
CA ILE A 415 28.31 -11.16 -10.51
C ILE A 415 26.94 -10.84 -11.08
N LEU A 416 25.95 -10.85 -10.21
CA LEU A 416 24.56 -10.52 -10.52
C LEU A 416 24.24 -9.06 -10.17
N PRO A 417 23.29 -8.46 -10.89
CA PRO A 417 22.83 -7.10 -10.59
C PRO A 417 22.11 -7.06 -9.23
N VAL A 418 22.22 -5.91 -8.54
CA VAL A 418 21.59 -5.66 -7.25
C VAL A 418 20.78 -4.37 -7.30
N GLY A 419 19.79 -4.23 -6.41
CA GLY A 419 18.98 -3.01 -6.27
C GLY A 419 19.66 -1.90 -5.47
N GLY A 420 19.04 -0.70 -5.49
CA GLY A 420 19.49 0.44 -4.70
C GLY A 420 20.85 1.00 -5.11
N ILE A 421 21.23 0.88 -6.37
CA ILE A 421 22.55 1.35 -6.85
C ILE A 421 22.69 2.86 -6.77
N ASN A 422 21.62 3.61 -7.04
CA ASN A 422 21.65 5.06 -6.97
C ASN A 422 21.98 5.51 -5.54
N GLU A 423 21.29 4.97 -4.57
CA GLU A 423 21.40 5.28 -3.14
C GLU A 423 22.74 4.82 -2.55
N LYS A 424 23.29 3.73 -3.08
CA LYS A 424 24.62 3.21 -2.71
C LYS A 424 25.77 4.04 -3.28
N ILE A 425 25.56 4.79 -4.37
CA ILE A 425 26.58 5.67 -4.99
C ILE A 425 26.53 7.06 -4.37
N GLU A 426 25.37 7.57 -4.03
CA GLU A 426 25.18 8.87 -3.36
C GLU A 426 25.70 8.89 -1.93
#